data_8d00865e55c4d9eda57858daec4f8890
#
_entry.id   8d00865e55c4d9eda57858daec4f8890
#
_cell.length_a   1.000
_cell.length_b   1.000
_cell.length_c   1.000
_cell.angle_alpha   90.00
_cell.angle_beta   90.00
_cell.angle_gamma   90.00
#
_symmetry.space_group_name_H-M   'P 1'
#
loop_
_entity.id
_entity.type
_entity.pdbx_description
1 polymer ?
#
loop_
_entity_poly.entity_id
_entity_poly.type
_entity_poly.pdbx_seq_one_letter_code
_entity_poly.pdbx_strand_id
1 'polypeptide(L)'
;MNVEDYKKLEACYVAAKSLNNQIKQIEKLLHGVRYRTKDGCKSFKIFIHRADGNGRDQGCHATIPEYVFRDAIVPALAESLKGLREDLKTLQPVRFVDEKEHEKRKTTSK
;
A
#
# COMPACT_ATOMS: atom_id res chain seq x y z
N MET A 1 -21.33 -17.79 15.32
CA MET A 1 -19.97 -17.25 15.52
C MET A 1 -19.78 -16.91 16.98
N ASN A 2 -18.70 -17.38 17.57
CA ASN A 2 -18.45 -17.04 18.96
C ASN A 2 -17.65 -15.76 19.06
N VAL A 3 -17.44 -15.31 20.29
CA VAL A 3 -16.79 -14.04 20.54
C VAL A 3 -15.35 -14.03 20.02
N GLU A 4 -14.65 -15.15 20.15
CA GLU A 4 -13.29 -15.24 19.66
C GLU A 4 -13.21 -15.08 18.16
N ASP A 5 -14.11 -15.74 17.45
CA ASP A 5 -14.15 -15.65 15.99
C ASP A 5 -14.45 -14.23 15.56
N TYR A 6 -15.36 -13.58 16.25
CA TYR A 6 -15.71 -12.21 15.95
C TYR A 6 -14.50 -11.29 16.13
N LYS A 7 -13.75 -11.49 17.21
CA LYS A 7 -12.56 -10.67 17.49
C LYS A 7 -11.49 -10.89 16.42
N LYS A 8 -11.32 -12.13 15.97
CA LYS A 8 -10.37 -12.42 14.90
C LYS A 8 -10.75 -11.73 13.61
N LEU A 9 -12.03 -11.77 13.27
CA LEU A 9 -12.50 -11.08 12.06
C LEU A 9 -12.31 -9.59 12.16
N GLU A 10 -12.59 -9.03 13.32
CA GLU A 10 -12.41 -7.60 13.54
C GLU A 10 -10.95 -7.21 13.40
N ALA A 11 -10.04 -7.99 13.99
CA ALA A 11 -8.61 -7.71 13.90
C ALA A 11 -8.13 -7.80 12.44
N CYS A 12 -8.61 -8.80 11.70
CA CYS A 12 -8.28 -8.92 10.29
C CYS A 12 -8.79 -7.75 9.48
N TYR A 13 -10.01 -7.30 9.79
CA TYR A 13 -10.58 -6.16 9.09
C TYR A 13 -9.75 -4.90 9.32
N VAL A 14 -9.36 -4.65 10.57
CA VAL A 14 -8.56 -3.47 10.90
C VAL A 14 -7.20 -3.54 10.20
N ALA A 15 -6.56 -4.70 10.23
CA ALA A 15 -5.28 -4.88 9.57
C ALA A 15 -5.39 -4.69 8.05
N ALA A 16 -6.45 -5.24 7.46
CA ALA A 16 -6.67 -5.10 6.02
C ALA A 16 -6.90 -3.65 5.64
N LYS A 17 -7.64 -2.92 6.46
CA LYS A 17 -7.91 -1.51 6.21
C LYS A 17 -6.61 -0.70 6.27
N SER A 18 -5.75 -1.00 7.23
CA SER A 18 -4.45 -0.34 7.35
C SER A 18 -3.58 -0.60 6.13
N LEU A 19 -3.52 -1.87 5.68
CA LEU A 19 -2.75 -2.21 4.49
C LEU A 19 -3.30 -1.53 3.25
N ASN A 20 -4.62 -1.50 3.11
CA ASN A 20 -5.25 -0.81 1.99
C ASN A 20 -4.88 0.67 1.96
N ASN A 21 -4.88 1.31 3.12
CA ASN A 21 -4.51 2.73 3.20
C ASN A 21 -3.06 2.93 2.77
N GLN A 22 -2.16 2.06 3.22
CA GLN A 22 -0.76 2.15 2.82
C GLN A 22 -0.58 1.94 1.33
N ILE A 23 -1.30 0.96 0.77
CA ILE A 23 -1.27 0.70 -0.67
C ILE A 23 -1.71 1.93 -1.45
N LYS A 24 -2.82 2.52 -1.04
CA LYS A 24 -3.34 3.70 -1.73
C LYS A 24 -2.39 4.88 -1.66
N GLN A 25 -1.73 5.06 -0.53
CA GLN A 25 -0.78 6.15 -0.38
C GLN A 25 0.42 5.98 -1.31
N ILE A 26 0.92 4.74 -1.41
CA ILE A 26 2.05 4.47 -2.30
C ILE A 26 1.65 4.62 -3.76
N GLU A 27 0.47 4.12 -4.12
CA GLU A 27 -0.05 4.25 -5.48
C GLU A 27 -0.18 5.72 -5.87
N LYS A 28 -0.70 6.53 -4.95
CA LYS A 28 -0.87 7.95 -5.21
C LYS A 28 0.47 8.64 -5.38
N LEU A 29 1.45 8.26 -4.57
CA LEU A 29 2.79 8.83 -4.67
C LEU A 29 3.44 8.46 -5.99
N LEU A 30 3.37 7.19 -6.38
CA LEU A 30 3.92 6.73 -7.66
C LEU A 30 3.27 7.46 -8.83
N HIS A 31 1.95 7.60 -8.78
CA HIS A 31 1.24 8.31 -9.83
C HIS A 31 1.70 9.76 -9.91
N GLY A 32 1.85 10.42 -8.77
CA GLY A 32 2.31 11.80 -8.73
C GLY A 32 3.70 11.99 -9.29
N VAL A 33 4.61 11.07 -8.96
CA VAL A 33 5.97 11.14 -9.47
C VAL A 33 5.98 10.96 -11.00
N ARG A 34 5.24 9.98 -11.49
CA ARG A 34 5.18 9.73 -12.93
C ARG A 34 4.59 10.91 -13.69
N TYR A 35 3.55 11.49 -13.13
CA TYR A 35 2.90 12.64 -13.76
C TYR A 35 3.87 13.81 -13.87
N ARG A 36 4.57 14.12 -12.78
CA ARG A 36 5.48 15.25 -12.76
C ARG A 36 6.72 15.03 -13.62
N THR A 37 7.21 13.80 -13.66
CA THR A 37 8.32 13.45 -14.54
C THR A 37 7.94 13.65 -15.99
N LYS A 38 6.73 13.23 -16.35
CA LYS A 38 6.22 13.39 -17.69
C LYS A 38 6.09 14.86 -18.06
N ASP A 39 5.79 15.70 -17.07
CA ASP A 39 5.63 17.12 -17.26
C ASP A 39 6.98 17.85 -17.23
N GLY A 40 8.08 17.14 -17.15
CA GLY A 40 9.42 17.74 -17.24
C GLY A 40 10.07 18.08 -15.92
N CYS A 41 9.50 17.65 -14.81
CA CYS A 41 10.09 17.91 -13.50
C CYS A 41 11.42 17.18 -13.38
N LYS A 42 12.48 17.89 -13.02
CA LYS A 42 13.83 17.33 -12.98
C LYS A 42 14.33 16.99 -11.58
N SER A 43 13.61 17.40 -10.55
CA SER A 43 13.97 17.07 -9.19
C SER A 43 12.73 17.07 -8.32
N PHE A 44 12.83 16.36 -7.20
CA PHE A 44 11.74 16.26 -6.25
C PHE A 44 12.24 16.55 -4.86
N LYS A 45 11.39 17.16 -4.05
CA LYS A 45 11.74 17.41 -2.66
C LYS A 45 11.12 16.30 -1.81
N ILE A 46 11.96 15.65 -1.02
CA ILE A 46 11.52 14.60 -0.11
C ILE A 46 11.48 15.14 1.30
N PHE A 47 10.39 14.87 1.99
CA PHE A 47 10.23 15.20 3.41
C PHE A 47 10.15 13.90 4.20
N ILE A 48 10.85 13.86 5.32
CA ILE A 48 10.79 12.71 6.22
C ILE A 48 10.32 13.20 7.58
N HIS A 49 9.20 12.66 8.01
CA HIS A 49 8.60 12.96 9.30
C HIS A 49 8.33 11.66 10.03
N ARG A 50 8.24 11.73 11.33
CA ARG A 50 7.88 10.55 12.11
C ARG A 50 6.43 10.19 11.85
N ALA A 51 6.19 8.91 11.59
CA ALA A 51 4.84 8.45 11.31
C ALA A 51 3.94 8.50 12.54
N ASP A 52 4.55 8.34 13.72
CA ASP A 52 3.82 8.38 14.98
C ASP A 52 3.66 9.79 15.52
N GLY A 53 3.94 10.78 14.74
CA GLY A 53 4.15 12.16 15.04
C GLY A 53 3.41 12.76 16.19
N ASN A 54 4.15 13.43 17.01
CA ASN A 54 3.57 14.43 17.87
C ASN A 54 3.87 15.72 17.10
N GLY A 55 3.15 16.74 17.32
CA GLY A 55 3.31 17.97 16.57
C GLY A 55 4.66 18.66 16.68
N ARG A 56 5.64 18.02 17.29
CA ARG A 56 6.95 18.63 17.46
C ARG A 56 7.98 18.14 16.47
N ASP A 57 7.64 17.13 15.68
CA ASP A 57 8.59 16.62 14.71
C ASP A 57 8.70 17.62 13.59
N GLN A 58 9.87 18.19 13.43
CA GLN A 58 10.11 19.16 12.36
C GLN A 58 10.48 18.47 11.07
N GLY A 59 10.85 17.22 11.14
CA GLY A 59 11.22 16.47 9.97
C GLY A 59 12.52 16.96 9.36
N CYS A 60 12.83 16.39 8.23
CA CYS A 60 13.96 16.85 7.42
C CYS A 60 13.59 16.67 5.96
N HIS A 61 14.29 17.38 5.09
CA HIS A 61 13.99 17.31 3.66
C HIS A 61 15.26 17.46 2.84
N ALA A 62 15.16 16.99 1.61
CA ALA A 62 16.26 17.15 0.65
C ALA A 62 15.67 17.17 -0.75
N THR A 63 16.40 17.82 -1.66
CA THR A 63 16.03 17.83 -3.07
C THR A 63 16.82 16.72 -3.76
N ILE A 64 16.12 15.86 -4.48
CA ILE A 64 16.70 14.68 -5.11
C ILE A 64 16.45 14.76 -6.61
N PRO A 65 17.47 14.52 -7.44
CA PRO A 65 17.27 14.52 -8.89
C PRO A 65 16.26 13.46 -9.33
N GLU A 66 15.57 13.75 -10.41
CA GLU A 66 14.55 12.85 -10.93
C GLU A 66 15.09 11.45 -11.24
N TYR A 67 16.31 11.38 -11.78
CA TYR A 67 16.85 10.07 -12.16
C TYR A 67 17.07 9.16 -10.95
N VAL A 68 17.31 9.73 -9.77
CA VAL A 68 17.43 8.93 -8.56
C VAL A 68 16.07 8.33 -8.19
N PHE A 69 15.02 9.13 -8.31
CA PHE A 69 13.67 8.62 -8.10
C PHE A 69 13.35 7.51 -9.06
N ARG A 70 13.59 7.75 -10.33
CA ARG A 70 13.25 6.79 -11.37
C ARG A 70 14.00 5.47 -11.20
N ASP A 71 15.29 5.55 -10.89
CA ASP A 71 16.15 4.36 -10.92
C ASP A 71 16.24 3.64 -9.58
N ALA A 72 15.96 4.33 -8.48
CA ALA A 72 16.11 3.73 -7.15
C ALA A 72 14.82 3.73 -6.34
N ILE A 73 14.14 4.86 -6.28
CA ILE A 73 13.00 4.99 -5.36
C ILE A 73 11.73 4.38 -5.96
N VAL A 74 11.45 4.65 -7.20
CA VAL A 74 10.25 4.10 -7.84
C VAL A 74 10.25 2.58 -7.86
N PRO A 75 11.37 1.92 -8.24
CA PRO A 75 11.40 0.45 -8.16
C PRO A 75 11.23 -0.08 -6.74
N ALA A 76 11.82 0.59 -5.76
CA ALA A 76 11.67 0.17 -4.36
C ALA A 76 10.23 0.30 -3.89
N LEU A 77 9.57 1.40 -4.26
CA LEU A 77 8.16 1.59 -3.91
C LEU A 77 7.27 0.56 -4.59
N ALA A 78 7.56 0.23 -5.84
CA ALA A 78 6.79 -0.76 -6.57
C ALA A 78 6.92 -2.14 -5.93
N GLU A 79 8.11 -2.48 -5.48
CA GLU A 79 8.34 -3.75 -4.80
C GLU A 79 7.62 -3.78 -3.46
N SER A 80 7.66 -2.68 -2.73
CA SER A 80 6.94 -2.53 -1.47
C SER A 80 5.44 -2.72 -1.67
N LEU A 81 4.92 -2.11 -2.73
CA LEU A 81 3.50 -2.21 -3.06
C LEU A 81 3.10 -3.64 -3.35
N LYS A 82 3.94 -4.37 -4.06
CA LYS A 82 3.70 -5.77 -4.35
C LYS A 82 3.62 -6.59 -3.05
N GLY A 83 4.56 -6.35 -2.15
CA GLY A 83 4.58 -7.04 -0.86
C GLY A 83 3.34 -6.74 -0.03
N LEU A 84 2.93 -5.47 0.00
CA LEU A 84 1.73 -5.10 0.75
C LEU A 84 0.48 -5.75 0.18
N ARG A 85 0.39 -5.86 -1.14
CA ARG A 85 -0.74 -6.51 -1.77
C ARG A 85 -0.78 -8.00 -1.45
N GLU A 86 0.38 -8.63 -1.39
CA GLU A 86 0.45 -10.04 -1.01
C GLU A 86 0.06 -10.24 0.45
N ASP A 87 0.52 -9.34 1.33
CA ASP A 87 0.13 -9.38 2.73
C ASP A 87 -1.38 -9.23 2.89
N LEU A 88 -1.97 -8.34 2.11
CA LEU A 88 -3.41 -8.14 2.15
C LEU A 88 -4.14 -9.41 1.76
N LYS A 89 -3.66 -10.10 0.75
CA LYS A 89 -4.26 -11.36 0.32
C LYS A 89 -4.22 -12.41 1.43
N THR A 90 -3.10 -12.53 2.11
CA THR A 90 -2.97 -13.54 3.15
C THR A 90 -3.79 -13.23 4.38
N LEU A 91 -4.17 -11.96 4.55
CA LEU A 91 -4.99 -11.61 5.70
C LEU A 91 -6.46 -11.96 5.53
N GLN A 92 -6.88 -12.30 4.33
CA GLN A 92 -8.29 -12.58 4.14
C GLN A 92 -8.59 -14.01 4.53
N PRO A 93 -8.99 -14.24 5.74
CA PRO A 93 -9.18 -15.59 6.22
C PRO A 93 -10.40 -16.22 5.61
N VAL A 94 -11.34 -15.37 5.27
CA VAL A 94 -12.51 -15.92 4.83
C VAL A 94 -12.60 -15.77 3.43
N ARG A 95 -12.03 -16.02 2.69
CA ARG A 95 -12.29 -15.97 1.35
C ARG A 95 -13.67 -16.14 1.11
N PHE A 96 -14.43 -15.92 2.07
CA PHE A 96 -15.83 -16.04 1.93
C PHE A 96 -16.14 -16.86 0.75
N VAL A 97 -15.84 -17.74 0.86
CA VAL A 97 -16.05 -18.42 -0.17
C VAL A 97 -17.00 -18.32 -1.04
N ASP A 98 -16.86 -18.20 -0.76
CA ASP A 98 -17.29 -18.25 -1.40
C ASP A 98 -17.15 -18.11 -2.14
N GLU A 99 -16.86 -17.90 -2.18
CA GLU A 99 -16.52 -17.76 -2.61
C GLU A 99 -16.36 -18.50 -3.09
N LYS A 100 -16.58 -19.21 -2.90
CA LYS A 100 -16.40 -19.66 -3.31
C LYS A 100 -16.58 -20.08 -4.06
N GLU A 101 -16.89 -20.04 -3.93
CA GLU A 101 -16.96 -20.00 -4.69
C GLU A 101 -16.84 -19.64 -5.36
N HIS A 102 -17.13 -19.59 -5.33
CA HIS A 102 -17.00 -18.98 -6.19
C HIS A 102 -16.31 -19.08 -6.66
N GLU A 103 -16.21 -19.35 -6.53
CA GLU A 103 -15.63 -19.30 -7.14
C GLU A 103 -15.48 -20.01 -7.72
N LYS A 104 -15.78 -20.66 -7.50
CA LYS A 104 -15.68 -21.03 -8.19
C LYS A 104 -15.82 -21.02 -9.09
N ARG A 105 -16.34 -21.09 -9.00
CA ARG A 105 -16.47 -20.70 -9.98
C ARG A 105 -15.90 -20.27 -10.66
N LYS A 106 -15.93 -20.28 -10.55
CA LYS A 106 -15.39 -19.75 -11.26
C LYS A 106 -14.77 -20.05 -11.77
N THR A 107 -15.08 -20.51 -11.28
CA THR A 107 -14.58 -20.54 -11.87
C THR A 107 -14.41 -20.96 -12.56
N THR A 108 -14.77 -21.26 -12.42
CA THR A 108 -14.69 -21.36 -13.13
C THR A 108 -14.42 -21.44 -13.85
N SER A 109 -14.62 -21.57 -13.74
CA SER A 109 -14.39 -21.47 -14.50
C SER A 109 -13.91 -21.77 -15.05
N LYS A 110 -14.11 -22.04 -15.05
CA LYS A 110 -13.62 -22.09 -15.53
C LYS A 110 -13.36 -22.25 -16.07
#